data_c4661082749e1a0063c71177c0b9ad9e
#
_entry.id   c4661082749e1a0063c71177c0b9ad9e
#
_cell.length_a   1.000
_cell.length_b   1.000
_cell.length_c   1.000
_cell.angle_alpha   90.00
_cell.angle_beta   90.00
_cell.angle_gamma   90.00
#
_symmetry.space_group_name_H-M   'P 1'
#
loop_
_entity.id
_entity.type
_entity.pdbx_description
1 polymer ?
#
loop_
_entity_poly.entity_id
_entity_poly.type
_entity_poly.pdbx_seq_one_letter_code
_entity_poly.pdbx_strand_id
1 'polypeptide(L)'
;MNLLSMYALIGAYKPEGYEWVDELKEVLSGNVNYACDYIEKHFEGVNVSKPEGTYMLFLDCTEWCKKHGKTITELQAAGIEVGVIWQDGVAFHGPCHIRMNLALPLPRVKEAFDRLDKYVFNLQEA
;
A
#
# COMPACT_ATOMS: atom_id res chain seq x y z
N MET A 1 -1.74 -13.63 29.91
CA MET A 1 -0.65 -12.81 29.34
C MET A 1 0.65 -13.29 29.95
N ASN A 2 1.70 -13.51 29.17
CA ASN A 2 2.99 -13.90 29.70
C ASN A 2 3.74 -12.68 30.29
N LEU A 3 4.77 -12.94 31.10
CA LEU A 3 5.51 -11.91 31.81
C LEU A 3 6.19 -10.90 30.87
N LEU A 4 6.77 -11.37 29.75
CA LEU A 4 7.43 -10.52 28.76
C LEU A 4 6.43 -9.55 28.10
N SER A 5 5.22 -10.03 27.78
CA SER A 5 4.15 -9.18 27.24
C SER A 5 3.70 -8.10 28.21
N MET A 6 3.70 -8.39 29.52
CA MET A 6 3.38 -7.38 30.55
C MET A 6 4.42 -6.27 30.58
N TYR A 7 5.72 -6.63 30.62
CA TYR A 7 6.79 -5.63 30.61
C TYR A 7 6.86 -4.84 29.29
N ALA A 8 6.61 -5.48 28.16
CA ALA A 8 6.52 -4.80 26.88
C ALA A 8 5.38 -3.77 26.85
N LEU A 9 4.21 -4.14 27.40
CA LEU A 9 3.08 -3.23 27.52
C LEU A 9 3.42 -2.01 28.40
N ILE A 10 3.99 -2.26 29.60
CA ILE A 10 4.40 -1.20 30.53
C ILE A 10 5.45 -0.27 29.84
N GLY A 11 6.38 -0.84 29.08
CA GLY A 11 7.37 -0.07 28.33
C GLY A 11 6.76 0.79 27.22
N ALA A 12 5.83 0.22 26.45
CA ALA A 12 5.18 0.90 25.31
C ALA A 12 4.30 2.09 25.74
N TYR A 13 3.69 2.02 26.93
CA TYR A 13 2.80 3.08 27.45
C TYR A 13 3.52 4.10 28.35
N LYS A 14 4.81 4.33 28.10
CA LYS A 14 5.57 5.44 28.68
C LYS A 14 5.51 6.67 27.77
N PRO A 15 5.86 7.87 28.25
CA PRO A 15 5.90 9.08 27.43
C PRO A 15 6.67 8.91 26.11
N GLU A 16 7.84 8.28 26.16
CA GLU A 16 8.68 8.03 25.00
C GLU A 16 8.00 7.12 23.96
N GLY A 17 7.14 6.19 24.41
CA GLY A 17 6.35 5.34 23.52
C GLY A 17 5.26 6.12 22.79
N TYR A 18 4.63 7.09 23.43
CA TYR A 18 3.66 7.99 22.81
C TYR A 18 4.34 8.93 21.80
N GLU A 19 5.48 9.52 22.15
CA GLU A 19 6.27 10.36 21.24
C GLU A 19 6.63 9.58 19.97
N TRP A 20 7.12 8.34 20.11
CA TRP A 20 7.42 7.46 18.98
C TRP A 20 6.21 7.19 18.08
N VAL A 21 5.04 6.94 18.67
CA VAL A 21 3.79 6.73 17.91
C VAL A 21 3.37 7.98 17.17
N ASP A 22 3.54 9.15 17.76
CA ASP A 22 3.18 10.42 17.10
C ASP A 22 4.10 10.69 15.91
N GLU A 23 5.40 10.50 16.03
CA GLU A 23 6.35 10.56 14.92
C GLU A 23 6.00 9.54 13.82
N LEU A 24 5.68 8.29 14.21
CA LEU A 24 5.28 7.26 13.25
C LEU A 24 4.02 7.65 12.48
N LYS A 25 3.01 8.23 13.14
CA LYS A 25 1.78 8.71 12.48
C LYS A 25 2.06 9.78 11.44
N GLU A 26 2.99 10.69 11.69
CA GLU A 26 3.41 11.70 10.72
C GLU A 26 4.04 11.06 9.48
N VAL A 27 4.95 10.12 9.67
CA VAL A 27 5.61 9.39 8.56
C VAL A 27 4.58 8.60 7.74
N LEU A 28 3.71 7.85 8.41
CA LEU A 28 2.68 7.05 7.72
C LEU A 28 1.67 7.93 6.98
N SER A 29 1.26 9.05 7.55
CA SER A 29 0.38 10.02 6.89
C SER A 29 1.05 10.60 5.64
N GLY A 30 2.33 10.91 5.71
CA GLY A 30 3.13 11.34 4.55
C GLY A 30 3.16 10.28 3.45
N ASN A 31 3.37 9.01 3.79
CA ASN A 31 3.36 7.90 2.85
C ASN A 31 1.99 7.72 2.18
N VAL A 32 0.92 7.76 2.97
CA VAL A 32 -0.46 7.64 2.46
C VAL A 32 -0.79 8.78 1.50
N ASN A 33 -0.47 10.02 1.87
CA ASN A 33 -0.70 11.18 1.01
C ASN A 33 0.04 11.04 -0.31
N TYR A 34 1.34 10.73 -0.25
CA TYR A 34 2.17 10.51 -1.44
C TYR A 34 1.57 9.43 -2.35
N ALA A 35 1.19 8.29 -1.77
CA ALA A 35 0.68 7.15 -2.53
C ALA A 35 -0.68 7.45 -3.19
N CYS A 36 -1.62 8.08 -2.48
CA CYS A 36 -2.90 8.46 -3.04
C CYS A 36 -2.74 9.47 -4.18
N ASP A 37 -1.93 10.51 -3.96
CA ASP A 37 -1.65 11.53 -4.99
C ASP A 37 -0.97 10.92 -6.23
N TYR A 38 -0.08 9.96 -6.04
CA TYR A 38 0.61 9.28 -7.14
C TYR A 38 -0.36 8.42 -7.95
N ILE A 39 -1.21 7.62 -7.28
CA ILE A 39 -2.21 6.77 -7.93
C ILE A 39 -3.16 7.62 -8.77
N GLU A 40 -3.71 8.70 -8.21
CA GLU A 40 -4.63 9.59 -8.94
C GLU A 40 -4.00 10.18 -10.20
N LYS A 41 -2.71 10.48 -10.17
CA LYS A 41 -2.02 11.15 -11.29
C LYS A 41 -1.47 10.20 -12.34
N HIS A 42 -1.11 8.98 -11.96
CA HIS A 42 -0.30 8.10 -12.80
C HIS A 42 -0.94 6.74 -13.10
N PHE A 43 -1.87 6.22 -12.26
CA PHE A 43 -2.44 4.89 -12.46
C PHE A 43 -3.86 4.98 -13.04
N GLU A 44 -3.96 5.22 -14.36
CA GLU A 44 -5.25 5.33 -15.03
C GLU A 44 -6.10 4.06 -14.87
N GLY A 45 -7.34 4.22 -14.39
CA GLY A 45 -8.27 3.11 -14.14
C GLY A 45 -8.08 2.41 -12.81
N VAL A 46 -7.23 2.95 -11.92
CA VAL A 46 -7.09 2.52 -10.54
C VAL A 46 -7.70 3.57 -9.61
N ASN A 47 -8.63 3.15 -8.75
CA ASN A 47 -9.24 4.03 -7.76
C ASN A 47 -8.75 3.69 -6.37
N VAL A 48 -8.56 4.69 -5.53
CA VAL A 48 -8.20 4.53 -4.13
C VAL A 48 -8.99 5.48 -3.25
N SER A 49 -9.58 4.94 -2.19
CA SER A 49 -10.13 5.77 -1.12
C SER A 49 -9.03 6.04 -0.10
N LYS A 50 -8.76 7.32 0.17
CA LYS A 50 -7.77 7.68 1.19
C LYS A 50 -8.24 7.17 2.55
N PRO A 51 -7.45 6.35 3.24
CA PRO A 51 -7.84 5.80 4.53
C PRO A 51 -7.82 6.90 5.62
N GLU A 52 -8.82 6.90 6.50
CA GLU A 52 -8.88 7.78 7.67
C GLU A 52 -7.94 7.30 8.79
N GLY A 53 -7.58 6.03 8.78
CA GLY A 53 -6.62 5.39 9.68
C GLY A 53 -5.95 4.22 8.97
N THR A 54 -4.94 3.64 9.57
CA THR A 54 -4.13 2.57 8.99
C THR A 54 -3.12 3.02 7.91
N TYR A 55 -2.14 2.20 7.68
CA TYR A 55 -1.11 2.33 6.65
C TYR A 55 -1.35 1.38 5.45
N MET A 56 -2.56 0.86 5.32
CA MET A 56 -2.94 -0.05 4.25
C MET A 56 -3.80 0.69 3.24
N LEU A 57 -3.42 0.62 1.97
CA LEU A 57 -4.29 1.02 0.86
C LEU A 57 -5.05 -0.18 0.31
N PHE A 58 -6.26 0.07 -0.15
CA PHE A 58 -7.09 -0.89 -0.85
C PHE A 58 -7.46 -0.31 -2.21
N LEU A 59 -6.77 -0.77 -3.25
CA LEU A 59 -6.83 -0.24 -4.61
C LEU A 59 -7.90 -0.98 -5.40
N ASP A 60 -8.89 -0.27 -5.91
CA ASP A 60 -9.84 -0.81 -6.88
C ASP A 60 -9.23 -0.76 -8.28
N CYS A 61 -8.88 -1.92 -8.80
CA CYS A 61 -8.27 -2.09 -10.12
C CYS A 61 -9.29 -2.54 -11.19
N THR A 62 -10.59 -2.45 -10.91
CA THR A 62 -11.65 -2.99 -11.78
C THR A 62 -11.60 -2.40 -13.18
N GLU A 63 -11.50 -1.08 -13.30
CA GLU A 63 -11.49 -0.41 -14.60
C GLU A 63 -10.17 -0.65 -15.35
N TRP A 64 -9.04 -0.69 -14.64
CA TRP A 64 -7.75 -1.02 -15.23
C TRP A 64 -7.75 -2.46 -15.81
N CYS A 65 -8.21 -3.43 -15.03
CA CYS A 65 -8.32 -4.82 -15.46
C CYS A 65 -9.21 -4.97 -16.70
N LYS A 66 -10.36 -4.30 -16.72
CA LYS A 66 -11.26 -4.30 -17.88
C LYS A 66 -10.61 -3.70 -19.12
N LYS A 67 -9.97 -2.53 -18.96
CA LYS A 67 -9.32 -1.80 -20.07
C LYS A 67 -8.22 -2.62 -20.72
N HIS A 68 -7.43 -3.37 -19.94
CA HIS A 68 -6.28 -4.14 -20.43
C HIS A 68 -6.58 -5.62 -20.64
N GLY A 69 -7.81 -6.08 -20.40
CA GLY A 69 -8.19 -7.51 -20.52
C GLY A 69 -7.39 -8.42 -19.57
N LYS A 70 -6.98 -7.89 -18.41
CA LYS A 70 -6.19 -8.59 -17.40
C LYS A 70 -7.04 -9.00 -16.20
N THR A 71 -6.63 -10.08 -15.55
CA THR A 71 -7.18 -10.50 -14.26
C THR A 71 -6.41 -9.85 -13.10
N ILE A 72 -7.02 -9.82 -11.92
CA ILE A 72 -6.33 -9.34 -10.70
C ILE A 72 -5.13 -10.21 -10.34
N THR A 73 -5.18 -11.51 -10.63
CA THR A 73 -4.07 -12.44 -10.40
C THR A 73 -2.88 -12.12 -11.31
N GLU A 74 -3.12 -11.77 -12.58
CA GLU A 74 -2.06 -11.33 -13.50
C GLU A 74 -1.46 -10.00 -13.06
N LEU A 75 -2.28 -9.06 -12.59
CA LEU A 75 -1.82 -7.79 -12.04
C LEU A 75 -0.96 -8.01 -10.78
N GLN A 76 -1.40 -8.90 -9.89
CA GLN A 76 -0.63 -9.26 -8.69
C GLN A 76 0.73 -9.86 -9.07
N ALA A 77 0.76 -10.79 -10.01
CA ALA A 77 1.99 -11.42 -10.49
C ALA A 77 2.95 -10.38 -11.11
N ALA A 78 2.44 -9.47 -11.94
CA ALA A 78 3.25 -8.41 -12.55
C ALA A 78 3.92 -7.50 -11.50
N GLY A 79 3.23 -7.16 -10.42
CA GLY A 79 3.85 -6.43 -9.29
C GLY A 79 4.97 -7.22 -8.62
N ILE A 80 4.77 -8.52 -8.41
CA ILE A 80 5.79 -9.41 -7.81
C ILE A 80 7.04 -9.50 -8.71
N GLU A 81 6.86 -9.58 -10.01
CA GLU A 81 7.97 -9.64 -10.99
C GLU A 81 8.86 -8.38 -10.95
N VAL A 82 8.28 -7.22 -10.64
CA VAL A 82 9.05 -5.98 -10.46
C VAL A 82 9.51 -5.74 -9.02
N GLY A 83 9.36 -6.75 -8.14
CA GLY A 83 9.83 -6.72 -6.76
C GLY A 83 8.90 -6.00 -5.79
N VAL A 84 7.63 -5.82 -6.14
CA VAL A 84 6.59 -5.26 -5.25
C VAL A 84 5.65 -6.36 -4.80
N ILE A 85 5.80 -6.79 -3.55
CA ILE A 85 4.95 -7.82 -2.95
C ILE A 85 3.72 -7.15 -2.35
N TRP A 86 2.56 -7.43 -2.94
CA TRP A 86 1.25 -6.96 -2.51
C TRP A 86 0.25 -8.10 -2.46
N GLN A 87 -0.93 -7.88 -1.94
CA GLN A 87 -1.94 -8.92 -1.76
C GLN A 87 -3.16 -8.65 -2.62
N ASP A 88 -3.75 -9.72 -3.19
CA ASP A 88 -5.09 -9.58 -3.78
C ASP A 88 -6.14 -9.28 -2.71
N GLY A 89 -7.23 -8.65 -3.14
CA GLY A 89 -8.30 -8.21 -2.26
C GLY A 89 -9.38 -9.27 -2.01
N VAL A 90 -9.31 -10.45 -2.63
CA VAL A 90 -10.37 -11.47 -2.57
C VAL A 90 -10.71 -11.86 -1.15
N ALA A 91 -9.69 -12.12 -0.31
CA ALA A 91 -9.87 -12.45 1.10
C ALA A 91 -10.49 -11.31 1.93
N PHE A 92 -10.54 -10.09 1.38
CA PHE A 92 -11.06 -8.86 2.00
C PHE A 92 -12.33 -8.36 1.28
N HIS A 93 -13.05 -9.26 0.59
CA HIS A 93 -14.26 -8.96 -0.17
C HIS A 93 -14.10 -7.98 -1.34
N GLY A 94 -12.88 -7.81 -1.84
CA GLY A 94 -12.56 -6.99 -3.02
C GLY A 94 -12.06 -7.86 -4.18
N PRO A 95 -12.96 -8.44 -5.02
CA PRO A 95 -12.55 -9.42 -6.04
C PRO A 95 -11.64 -8.86 -7.14
N CYS A 96 -11.56 -7.55 -7.29
CA CYS A 96 -10.67 -6.88 -8.23
C CYS A 96 -9.85 -5.78 -7.55
N HIS A 97 -9.42 -6.04 -6.32
CA HIS A 97 -8.66 -5.09 -5.51
C HIS A 97 -7.28 -5.63 -5.18
N ILE A 98 -6.36 -4.70 -4.96
CA ILE A 98 -5.02 -4.96 -4.40
C ILE A 98 -4.91 -4.29 -3.05
N ARG A 99 -4.39 -5.01 -2.07
CA ARG A 99 -4.07 -4.50 -0.74
C ARG A 99 -2.58 -4.23 -0.65
N MET A 100 -2.21 -2.98 -0.35
CA MET A 100 -0.82 -2.51 -0.31
C MET A 100 -0.48 -1.97 1.07
N ASN A 101 0.68 -2.38 1.61
CA ASN A 101 1.23 -1.90 2.87
C ASN A 101 2.20 -0.74 2.61
N LEU A 102 2.02 0.39 3.30
CA LEU A 102 2.86 1.58 3.19
C LEU A 102 3.75 1.84 4.41
N ALA A 103 3.81 0.90 5.36
CA ALA A 103 4.66 1.03 6.56
C ALA A 103 6.14 0.75 6.22
N LEU A 104 6.70 1.55 5.35
CA LEU A 104 8.08 1.52 4.86
C LEU A 104 8.67 2.93 4.88
N PRO A 105 10.00 3.08 4.87
CA PRO A 105 10.62 4.37 4.61
C PRO A 105 10.16 4.96 3.26
N LEU A 106 9.83 6.25 3.22
CA LEU A 106 9.29 6.91 2.02
C LEU A 106 10.11 6.68 0.74
N PRO A 107 11.46 6.64 0.75
CA PRO A 107 12.23 6.32 -0.46
C PRO A 107 11.90 4.93 -1.03
N ARG A 108 11.59 3.95 -0.19
CA ARG A 108 11.19 2.61 -0.63
C ARG A 108 9.77 2.60 -1.21
N VAL A 109 8.87 3.38 -0.62
CA VAL A 109 7.53 3.57 -1.18
C VAL A 109 7.65 4.20 -2.58
N LYS A 110 8.43 5.26 -2.73
CA LYS A 110 8.66 5.91 -4.03
C LYS A 110 9.23 4.96 -5.07
N GLU A 111 10.27 4.20 -4.72
CA GLU A 111 10.87 3.20 -5.60
C GLU A 111 9.86 2.14 -6.06
N ALA A 112 9.00 1.66 -5.16
CA ALA A 112 7.95 0.71 -5.51
C ALA A 112 6.93 1.30 -6.49
N PHE A 113 6.49 2.54 -6.26
CA PHE A 113 5.55 3.24 -7.14
C PHE A 113 6.15 3.52 -8.52
N ASP A 114 7.41 3.95 -8.61
CA ASP A 114 8.11 4.15 -9.88
C ASP A 114 8.21 2.85 -10.70
N ARG A 115 8.47 1.72 -10.04
CA ARG A 115 8.50 0.41 -10.71
C ARG A 115 7.11 -0.02 -11.19
N LEU A 116 6.08 0.15 -10.37
CA LEU A 116 4.70 -0.16 -10.74
C LEU A 116 4.21 0.71 -11.89
N ASP A 117 4.52 2.00 -11.85
CA ASP A 117 4.19 2.94 -12.91
C ASP A 117 4.80 2.49 -14.25
N LYS A 118 6.11 2.32 -14.25
CA LYS A 118 6.87 2.03 -15.48
C LYS A 118 6.60 0.67 -16.09
N TYR A 119 6.38 -0.36 -15.28
CA TYR A 119 6.39 -1.75 -15.75
C TYR A 119 5.07 -2.50 -15.59
N VAL A 120 4.10 -1.93 -14.87
CA VAL A 120 2.83 -2.59 -14.56
C VAL A 120 1.64 -1.79 -15.05
N PHE A 121 1.48 -0.54 -14.62
CA PHE A 121 0.29 0.26 -14.91
C PHE A 121 0.37 1.00 -16.25
N ASN A 122 1.51 1.55 -16.60
CA ASN A 122 1.74 2.27 -17.85
C ASN A 122 2.59 1.44 -18.81
N LEU A 123 2.10 0.26 -19.17
CA LEU A 123 2.68 -0.53 -20.25
C LEU A 123 2.62 0.32 -21.51
N GLN A 124 3.75 0.93 -21.91
CA GLN A 124 3.87 1.48 -23.24
C GLN A 124 3.70 0.29 -24.20
N GLU A 125 2.68 0.34 -25.02
CA GLU A 125 2.51 -0.62 -26.11
C GLU A 125 3.82 -0.63 -26.93
N ALA A 126 4.48 -1.79 -26.92
CA ALA A 126 5.71 -2.00 -27.67
C ALA A 126 5.37 -2.25 -29.15
#